data_e98cc528559a77b3c5a8d68715639d4f
#
_entry.id   e98cc528559a77b3c5a8d68715639d4f
#
_cell.length_a   1.000
_cell.length_b   1.000
_cell.length_c   1.000
_cell.angle_alpha   90.00
_cell.angle_beta   90.00
_cell.angle_gamma   90.00
#
_symmetry.space_group_name_H-M   'P 1'
#
loop_
_entity.id
_entity.type
_entity.pdbx_description
1 polymer ?
#
loop_
_entity_poly.entity_id
_entity_poly.type
_entity_poly.pdbx_seq_one_letter_code
_entity_poly.pdbx_strand_id
1 'polypeptide(L)'
;MAKPEPSMDEWLKEAKQDPKAAQCGMFLTHNGVVRITPKAQVREGVEGLGDVAQVDFSYDAEGLEQAVKEALTWPGVYYVRVWLNEGVLNVGDSLMYVLIGAD
;
A
#
# COMPACT_ATOMS: atom_id res chain seq x y z
N MET A 1 3.19 2.90 -19.00
CA MET A 1 2.01 2.03 -18.87
C MET A 1 1.84 1.64 -17.41
N ALA A 2 0.65 1.83 -16.88
CA ALA A 2 0.39 1.47 -15.49
C ALA A 2 0.48 -0.04 -15.28
N LYS A 3 0.95 -0.47 -14.12
CA LYS A 3 0.94 -1.88 -13.73
C LYS A 3 -0.51 -2.34 -13.56
N PRO A 4 -0.82 -3.60 -13.83
CA PRO A 4 -2.14 -4.14 -13.52
C PRO A 4 -2.43 -3.98 -12.03
N GLU A 5 -3.61 -3.48 -11.71
CA GLU A 5 -4.04 -3.37 -10.33
C GLU A 5 -4.36 -4.76 -9.78
N PRO A 6 -3.82 -5.12 -8.60
CA PRO A 6 -4.10 -6.43 -8.02
C PRO A 6 -5.52 -6.52 -7.46
N SER A 7 -5.96 -7.74 -7.25
CA SER A 7 -7.21 -8.00 -6.54
C SER A 7 -6.89 -8.31 -5.08
N MET A 8 -7.42 -7.51 -4.16
CA MET A 8 -7.21 -7.74 -2.74
C MET A 8 -7.81 -9.08 -2.29
N ASP A 9 -8.92 -9.49 -2.88
CA ASP A 9 -9.53 -10.80 -2.59
C ASP A 9 -8.58 -11.94 -2.95
N GLU A 10 -7.95 -11.84 -4.10
CA GLU A 10 -6.99 -12.86 -4.54
C GLU A 10 -5.74 -12.86 -3.65
N TRP A 11 -5.26 -11.68 -3.31
CA TRP A 11 -4.11 -11.54 -2.41
C TRP A 11 -4.40 -12.20 -1.06
N LEU A 12 -5.60 -11.98 -0.53
CA LEU A 12 -5.97 -12.54 0.77
C LEU A 12 -6.06 -14.07 0.71
N LYS A 13 -6.61 -14.59 -0.39
CA LYS A 13 -6.67 -16.05 -0.59
C LYS A 13 -5.27 -16.65 -0.66
N GLU A 14 -4.37 -16.00 -1.41
CA GLU A 14 -2.99 -16.45 -1.53
C GLU A 14 -2.25 -16.39 -0.21
N ALA A 15 -2.46 -15.31 0.55
CA ALA A 15 -1.82 -15.15 1.86
C ALA A 15 -2.23 -16.26 2.82
N LYS A 16 -3.49 -16.68 2.78
CA LYS A 16 -4.00 -17.75 3.64
C LYS A 16 -3.43 -19.12 3.29
N GLN A 17 -2.83 -19.25 2.12
CA GLN A 17 -2.16 -20.47 1.69
C GLN A 17 -0.66 -20.48 1.97
N ASP A 18 -0.11 -19.37 2.45
CA ASP A 18 1.29 -19.27 2.79
C ASP A 18 1.62 -20.21 3.97
N PRO A 19 2.81 -20.86 3.97
CA PRO A 19 3.19 -21.75 5.07
C PRO A 19 3.11 -21.12 6.46
N LYS A 20 3.28 -19.81 6.56
CA LYS A 20 3.21 -19.10 7.83
C LYS A 20 1.81 -18.60 8.18
N ALA A 21 0.83 -18.85 7.33
CA ALA A 21 -0.54 -18.39 7.57
C ALA A 21 -1.14 -18.98 8.85
N ALA A 22 -0.75 -20.18 9.22
CA ALA A 22 -1.24 -20.82 10.43
C ALA A 22 -0.83 -20.08 11.72
N GLN A 23 0.20 -19.24 11.64
CA GLN A 23 0.67 -18.43 12.76
C GLN A 23 0.01 -17.06 12.80
N CYS A 24 -0.72 -16.68 11.76
CA CYS A 24 -1.37 -15.38 11.69
C CYS A 24 -2.74 -15.42 12.35
N GLY A 25 -2.95 -14.52 13.29
CA GLY A 25 -4.26 -14.32 13.89
C GLY A 25 -5.08 -13.30 13.17
N MET A 26 -4.44 -12.51 12.29
CA MET A 26 -5.13 -11.51 11.51
C MET A 26 -4.42 -11.23 10.19
N PHE A 27 -5.19 -10.74 9.22
CA PHE A 27 -4.64 -10.16 7.99
C PHE A 27 -5.18 -8.75 7.89
N LEU A 28 -4.27 -7.78 7.78
CA LEU A 28 -4.61 -6.36 7.64
C LEU A 28 -4.44 -5.96 6.18
N THR A 29 -5.48 -5.38 5.60
CA THR A 29 -5.47 -4.90 4.23
C THR A 29 -5.55 -3.39 4.22
N HIS A 30 -4.79 -2.75 3.31
CA HIS A 30 -4.79 -1.31 3.15
C HIS A 30 -4.76 -0.97 1.67
N ASN A 31 -5.68 -0.10 1.26
CA ASN A 31 -5.70 0.45 -0.10
C ASN A 31 -5.61 1.97 0.00
N GLY A 32 -4.47 2.52 -0.41
CA GLY A 32 -4.31 3.96 -0.49
C GLY A 32 -4.78 4.47 -1.84
N VAL A 33 -5.51 5.58 -1.86
CA VAL A 33 -6.04 6.17 -3.09
C VAL A 33 -5.65 7.63 -3.18
N VAL A 34 -5.64 8.16 -4.39
CA VAL A 34 -5.38 9.58 -4.62
C VAL A 34 -6.65 10.36 -4.26
N ARG A 35 -6.52 11.27 -3.30
CA ARG A 35 -7.65 12.10 -2.87
C ARG A 35 -7.58 13.49 -3.50
N ILE A 36 -8.71 14.17 -3.56
CA ILE A 36 -8.80 15.50 -4.16
C ILE A 36 -8.10 16.57 -3.32
N THR A 37 -8.11 16.42 -2.00
CA THR A 37 -7.54 17.39 -1.08
C THR A 37 -6.09 17.07 -0.75
N PRO A 38 -5.14 18.02 -0.93
CA PRO A 38 -3.76 17.77 -0.57
C PRO A 38 -3.59 17.40 0.89
N LYS A 39 -2.63 16.50 1.17
CA LYS A 39 -2.33 16.04 2.53
C LYS A 39 -2.00 17.19 3.47
N ALA A 40 -1.24 18.18 3.01
CA ALA A 40 -0.87 19.34 3.82
C ALA A 40 -2.09 20.14 4.26
N GLN A 41 -3.08 20.30 3.39
CA GLN A 41 -4.29 21.04 3.71
C GLN A 41 -5.12 20.31 4.77
N VAL A 42 -5.16 18.98 4.72
CA VAL A 42 -5.94 18.17 5.64
C VAL A 42 -5.25 18.03 7.00
N ARG A 43 -3.95 17.73 6.99
CA ARG A 43 -3.20 17.41 8.22
C ARG A 43 -2.56 18.60 8.91
N GLU A 44 -2.13 19.58 8.12
CA GLU A 44 -1.39 20.74 8.63
C GLU A 44 -2.22 22.01 8.70
N GLY A 45 -3.47 21.95 8.24
CA GLY A 45 -4.35 23.11 8.27
C GLY A 45 -3.97 24.21 7.29
N VAL A 46 -3.15 23.89 6.28
CA VAL A 46 -2.75 24.85 5.27
C VAL A 46 -3.94 25.15 4.36
N GLU A 47 -4.31 26.40 4.25
CA GLU A 47 -5.42 26.83 3.39
C GLU A 47 -4.91 27.41 2.08
N GLY A 48 -5.81 27.49 1.10
CA GLY A 48 -5.52 28.11 -0.17
C GLY A 48 -4.80 27.23 -1.17
N LEU A 49 -4.59 25.95 -0.86
CA LEU A 49 -4.05 25.00 -1.81
C LEU A 49 -5.15 24.59 -2.79
N GLY A 50 -4.82 24.47 -4.08
CA GLY A 50 -5.76 23.97 -5.06
C GLY A 50 -6.06 22.48 -4.86
N ASP A 51 -7.16 22.04 -5.42
CA ASP A 51 -7.50 20.62 -5.44
C ASP A 51 -6.46 19.83 -6.24
N VAL A 52 -6.18 18.59 -5.81
CA VAL A 52 -5.30 17.69 -6.54
C VAL A 52 -6.06 17.16 -7.75
N ALA A 53 -5.47 17.32 -8.95
CA ALA A 53 -6.01 16.72 -10.18
C ALA A 53 -5.27 15.45 -10.54
N GLN A 54 -3.95 15.46 -10.34
CA GLN A 54 -3.08 14.34 -10.68
C GLN A 54 -1.93 14.26 -9.69
N VAL A 55 -1.38 13.06 -9.53
CA VAL A 55 -0.14 12.81 -8.78
C VAL A 55 0.79 12.02 -9.68
N ASP A 56 2.03 12.48 -9.80
CA ASP A 56 3.09 11.71 -10.45
C ASP A 56 3.86 10.97 -9.37
N PHE A 57 3.66 9.65 -9.30
CA PHE A 57 4.19 8.83 -8.23
C PHE A 57 5.30 7.92 -8.73
N SER A 58 6.41 7.90 -7.99
CA SER A 58 7.50 6.97 -8.22
C SER A 58 8.03 6.46 -6.89
N TYR A 59 8.75 5.35 -6.93
CA TYR A 59 9.31 4.77 -5.72
C TYR A 59 10.63 4.06 -6.04
N ASP A 60 11.44 3.88 -5.00
CA ASP A 60 12.69 3.14 -5.08
C ASP A 60 12.40 1.66 -4.80
N ALA A 61 12.52 0.82 -5.84
CA ALA A 61 12.22 -0.60 -5.73
C ALA A 61 13.14 -1.30 -4.72
N GLU A 62 14.42 -0.92 -4.65
CA GLU A 62 15.35 -1.50 -3.68
C GLU A 62 14.99 -1.10 -2.26
N GLY A 63 14.63 0.17 -2.06
CA GLY A 63 14.19 0.67 -0.76
C GLY A 63 12.92 -0.03 -0.29
N LEU A 64 11.97 -0.28 -1.20
CA LEU A 64 10.76 -1.01 -0.88
C LEU A 64 11.08 -2.45 -0.46
N GLU A 65 11.95 -3.13 -1.20
CA GLU A 65 12.34 -4.50 -0.90
C GLU A 65 13.02 -4.59 0.47
N GLN A 66 13.89 -3.63 0.80
CA GLN A 66 14.54 -3.57 2.10
C GLN A 66 13.51 -3.34 3.22
N ALA A 67 12.56 -2.45 3.00
CA ALA A 67 11.52 -2.17 3.98
C ALA A 67 10.66 -3.41 4.26
N VAL A 68 10.32 -4.16 3.23
CA VAL A 68 9.54 -5.40 3.38
C VAL A 68 10.34 -6.43 4.15
N LYS A 69 11.62 -6.60 3.83
CA LYS A 69 12.49 -7.53 4.56
C LYS A 69 12.62 -7.15 6.02
N GLU A 70 12.77 -5.86 6.31
CA GLU A 70 12.85 -5.36 7.67
C GLU A 70 11.57 -5.64 8.44
N ALA A 71 10.42 -5.35 7.86
CA ALA A 71 9.13 -5.60 8.49
C ALA A 71 8.95 -7.08 8.85
N LEU A 72 9.44 -7.99 8.00
CA LEU A 72 9.36 -9.42 8.25
C LEU A 72 10.25 -9.88 9.41
N THR A 73 11.17 -9.05 9.89
CA THR A 73 11.98 -9.35 11.08
C THR A 73 11.31 -8.93 12.38
N TRP A 74 10.23 -8.15 12.31
CA TRP A 74 9.54 -7.67 13.50
C TRP A 74 8.77 -8.81 14.16
N PRO A 75 8.78 -8.88 15.51
CA PRO A 75 8.01 -9.92 16.21
C PRO A 75 6.52 -9.87 15.84
N GLY A 76 5.96 -11.03 15.53
CA GLY A 76 4.55 -11.12 15.23
C GLY A 76 4.15 -10.81 13.79
N VAL A 77 5.11 -10.43 12.93
CA VAL A 77 4.84 -10.20 11.51
C VAL A 77 5.32 -11.39 10.71
N TYR A 78 4.41 -12.04 9.97
CA TYR A 78 4.71 -13.26 9.24
C TYR A 78 4.58 -13.14 7.73
N TYR A 79 3.83 -12.13 7.24
CA TYR A 79 3.57 -11.96 5.83
C TYR A 79 3.43 -10.48 5.50
N VAL A 80 4.12 -10.03 4.45
CA VAL A 80 4.01 -8.64 3.98
C VAL A 80 4.02 -8.65 2.46
N ARG A 81 3.01 -8.04 1.87
CA ARG A 81 2.94 -7.88 0.42
C ARG A 81 2.52 -6.45 0.10
N VAL A 82 3.25 -5.82 -0.81
CA VAL A 82 3.04 -4.42 -1.18
C VAL A 82 2.98 -4.29 -2.70
N TRP A 83 2.05 -3.53 -3.20
CA TRP A 83 1.99 -3.11 -4.59
C TRP A 83 1.87 -1.59 -4.63
N LEU A 84 2.70 -0.95 -5.43
CA LEU A 84 2.71 0.49 -5.62
C LEU A 84 2.43 0.80 -7.09
N ASN A 85 1.49 1.72 -7.34
CA ASN A 85 1.07 2.11 -8.67
C ASN A 85 1.92 3.28 -9.14
N GLU A 86 2.95 2.98 -9.93
CA GLU A 86 3.89 4.00 -10.41
C GLU A 86 3.35 4.70 -11.65
N GLY A 87 3.59 6.00 -11.74
CA GLY A 87 3.22 6.80 -12.90
C GLY A 87 2.31 7.96 -12.54
N VAL A 88 1.62 8.49 -13.55
CA VAL A 88 0.68 9.60 -13.36
C VAL A 88 -0.67 9.02 -12.98
N LEU A 89 -1.17 9.41 -11.80
CA LEU A 89 -2.41 8.90 -11.24
C LEU A 89 -3.43 10.02 -11.09
N ASN A 90 -4.69 9.69 -11.31
CA ASN A 90 -5.79 10.62 -11.16
C ASN A 90 -6.50 10.42 -9.82
N VAL A 91 -7.28 11.41 -9.42
CA VAL A 91 -8.11 11.30 -8.21
C VAL A 91 -8.98 10.05 -8.27
N GLY A 92 -8.97 9.27 -7.20
CA GLY A 92 -9.70 8.01 -7.12
C GLY A 92 -8.91 6.79 -7.54
N ASP A 93 -7.78 6.97 -8.20
CA ASP A 93 -6.93 5.84 -8.58
C ASP A 93 -6.27 5.25 -7.33
N SER A 94 -6.07 3.94 -7.35
CA SER A 94 -5.34 3.27 -6.29
C SER A 94 -3.87 3.62 -6.37
N LEU A 95 -3.32 4.11 -5.25
CA LEU A 95 -1.90 4.44 -5.12
C LEU A 95 -1.11 3.24 -4.64
N MET A 96 -1.66 2.48 -3.71
CA MET A 96 -0.98 1.32 -3.12
C MET A 96 -1.97 0.31 -2.56
N TYR A 97 -1.51 -0.94 -2.51
CA TYR A 97 -2.13 -2.00 -1.72
C TYR A 97 -1.07 -2.58 -0.78
N VAL A 98 -1.47 -2.81 0.45
CA VAL A 98 -0.61 -3.48 1.45
C VAL A 98 -1.43 -4.57 2.12
N LEU A 99 -0.83 -5.75 2.25
CA LEU A 99 -1.41 -6.87 2.99
C LEU A 99 -0.39 -7.38 3.99
N ILE A 100 -0.77 -7.39 5.26
CA ILE A 100 0.09 -7.84 6.35
C ILE A 100 -0.60 -8.98 7.09
N GLY A 101 0.12 -10.09 7.28
CA GLY A 101 -0.30 -11.18 8.14
C GLY A 101 0.49 -11.13 9.44
N ALA A 102 -0.21 -11.13 10.57
CA ALA A 102 0.41 -10.98 11.89
C ALA A 102 -0.37 -11.77 12.95
N ASP A 103 0.24 -11.90 14.12
CA ASP A 103 -0.38 -12.62 15.23
C ASP A 103 -1.48 -11.83 15.97
#